data_ca69d6a0f057e8c00205aadcca75b255
#
_entry.id   ca69d6a0f057e8c00205aadcca75b255
#
_cell.length_a   1.000
_cell.length_b   1.000
_cell.length_c   1.000
_cell.angle_alpha   90.00
_cell.angle_beta   90.00
_cell.angle_gamma   90.00
#
_symmetry.space_group_name_H-M   'P 1'
#
loop_
_entity.id
_entity.type
_entity.pdbx_description
1 polymer ?
#
loop_
_entity_poly.entity_id
_entity_poly.type
_entity_poly.pdbx_seq_one_letter_code
_entity_poly.pdbx_strand_id
1 'polypeptide(L)'
;MNSLVMFDRETESLWSQFLGEAVEGPLSGVRLEFVSSQLTTWDEWKAQHPNTSALDTGLSGPAPDSYLRYYTDARSGRLGQTNYDDRLGAKELMLGINGEASARAYALEHLDATGVINDEFEGRPIVVAFNV
;
A
#
# COMPACT_ATOMS: atom_id res chain seq x y z
N MET A 1 -9.21 -7.01 11.95
CA MET A 1 -8.51 -6.45 10.78
C MET A 1 -7.26 -5.74 11.30
N ASN A 2 -6.08 -6.16 10.87
CA ASN A 2 -4.80 -5.62 11.37
C ASN A 2 -4.23 -4.58 10.39
N SER A 3 -5.02 -3.57 10.05
CA SER A 3 -4.57 -2.48 9.19
C SER A 3 -4.35 -1.21 10.02
N LEU A 4 -3.55 -0.30 9.47
CA LEU A 4 -3.37 1.02 10.03
C LEU A 4 -4.70 1.77 9.97
N VAL A 5 -5.10 2.35 11.09
CA VAL A 5 -6.20 3.30 11.18
C VAL A 5 -5.59 4.68 11.42
N MET A 6 -5.95 5.62 10.58
CA MET A 6 -5.50 7.00 10.69
C MET A 6 -6.49 7.80 11.55
N PHE A 7 -5.99 8.75 12.32
CA PHE A 7 -6.79 9.64 13.16
C PHE A 7 -6.71 11.07 12.60
N ASP A 8 -7.86 11.63 12.36
CA ASP A 8 -8.01 13.03 11.96
C ASP A 8 -8.21 13.89 13.23
N ARG A 9 -7.30 14.83 13.44
CA ARG A 9 -7.31 15.69 14.63
C ARG A 9 -8.36 16.79 14.60
N GLU A 10 -8.85 17.15 13.43
CA GLU A 10 -9.82 18.24 13.27
C GLU A 10 -11.22 17.78 13.61
N THR A 11 -11.58 16.59 13.14
CA THR A 11 -12.93 16.04 13.34
C THR A 11 -12.96 14.85 14.32
N GLU A 12 -11.79 14.39 14.77
CA GLU A 12 -11.65 13.20 15.62
C GLU A 12 -12.18 11.92 14.96
N SER A 13 -12.22 11.89 13.62
CA SER A 13 -12.66 10.73 12.88
C SER A 13 -11.53 9.71 12.69
N LEU A 14 -11.92 8.43 12.63
CA LEU A 14 -11.02 7.31 12.33
C LEU A 14 -11.21 6.88 10.88
N TRP A 15 -10.09 6.75 10.16
CA TRP A 15 -10.05 6.47 8.74
C TRP A 15 -9.37 5.13 8.46
N SER A 16 -10.04 4.28 7.70
CA SER A 16 -9.45 3.05 7.19
C SER A 16 -8.61 3.34 5.95
N GLN A 17 -7.33 3.04 6.01
CA GLN A 17 -6.44 3.18 4.85
C GLN A 17 -6.88 2.26 3.69
N PHE A 18 -7.34 1.04 4.00
CA PHE A 18 -7.76 0.09 2.97
C PHE A 18 -9.06 0.47 2.27
N LEU A 19 -10.01 1.01 3.03
CA LEU A 19 -11.31 1.38 2.46
C LEU A 19 -11.29 2.78 1.84
N GLY A 20 -10.31 3.62 2.21
CA GLY A 20 -10.32 5.03 1.87
C GLY A 20 -11.55 5.74 2.43
N GLU A 21 -12.00 5.34 3.61
CA GLU A 21 -13.28 5.77 4.17
C GLU A 21 -13.15 6.01 5.68
N ALA A 22 -13.85 7.02 6.20
CA ALA A 22 -14.01 7.22 7.62
C ALA A 22 -14.93 6.14 8.19
N VAL A 23 -14.42 5.37 9.15
CA VAL A 23 -15.12 4.21 9.74
C VAL A 23 -15.78 4.55 11.07
N GLU A 24 -15.36 5.65 11.69
CA GLU A 24 -15.90 6.12 12.98
C GLU A 24 -15.73 7.64 13.10
N GLY A 25 -16.58 8.28 13.88
CA GLY A 25 -16.56 9.71 14.17
C GLY A 25 -17.52 10.52 13.31
N PRO A 26 -17.45 11.86 13.39
CA PRO A 26 -18.36 12.78 12.70
C PRO A 26 -18.39 12.63 11.18
N LEU A 27 -17.29 12.17 10.57
CA LEU A 27 -17.19 11.94 9.13
C LEU A 27 -17.43 10.49 8.71
N SER A 28 -17.97 9.64 9.60
CA SER A 28 -18.23 8.22 9.27
C SER A 28 -19.01 8.07 7.97
N GLY A 29 -18.51 7.22 7.06
CA GLY A 29 -19.06 6.99 5.71
C GLY A 29 -18.54 7.96 4.63
N VAL A 30 -17.82 9.01 4.99
CA VAL A 30 -17.17 9.89 4.01
C VAL A 30 -16.00 9.15 3.37
N ARG A 31 -15.90 9.21 2.06
CA ARG A 31 -14.84 8.57 1.27
C ARG A 31 -13.78 9.57 0.85
N LEU A 32 -12.53 9.12 0.88
CA LEU A 32 -11.40 9.84 0.32
C LEU A 32 -11.36 9.64 -1.20
N GLU A 33 -10.93 10.66 -1.90
CA GLU A 33 -10.60 10.55 -3.32
C GLU A 33 -9.25 9.84 -3.48
N PHE A 34 -9.22 8.82 -4.33
CA PHE A 34 -7.98 8.14 -4.67
C PHE A 34 -7.21 8.95 -5.72
N VAL A 35 -5.99 9.29 -5.39
CA VAL A 35 -5.06 9.92 -6.33
C VAL A 35 -4.07 8.88 -6.86
N SER A 36 -3.69 9.02 -8.12
CA SER A 36 -2.66 8.18 -8.72
C SER A 36 -1.36 8.32 -7.93
N SER A 37 -0.76 7.20 -7.58
CA SER A 37 0.49 7.13 -6.84
C SER A 37 1.45 6.15 -7.48
N GLN A 38 2.72 6.33 -7.21
CA GLN A 38 3.79 5.49 -7.70
C GLN A 38 4.68 5.07 -6.54
N LEU A 39 4.99 3.78 -6.46
CA LEU A 39 6.04 3.28 -5.58
C LEU A 39 7.34 3.30 -6.35
N THR A 40 8.32 4.06 -5.89
CA THR A 40 9.61 4.25 -6.56
C THR A 40 10.68 4.56 -5.53
N THR A 41 11.95 4.50 -5.94
CA THR A 41 13.05 4.96 -5.10
C THR A 41 13.15 6.49 -5.12
N TRP A 42 13.74 7.07 -4.07
CA TRP A 42 13.96 8.51 -4.02
C TRP A 42 14.82 9.03 -5.17
N ASP A 43 15.81 8.25 -5.58
CA ASP A 43 16.72 8.64 -6.66
C ASP A 43 16.03 8.62 -8.03
N GLU A 44 15.21 7.62 -8.31
CA GLU A 44 14.39 7.58 -9.52
C GLU A 44 13.37 8.71 -9.55
N TRP A 45 12.69 8.96 -8.42
CA TRP A 45 11.76 10.07 -8.30
C TRP A 45 12.43 11.41 -8.59
N LYS A 46 13.60 11.69 -7.99
CA LYS A 46 14.34 12.93 -8.23
C LYS A 46 14.80 13.05 -9.68
N ALA A 47 15.18 11.96 -10.32
CA ALA A 47 15.59 11.97 -11.71
C ALA A 47 14.44 12.38 -12.65
N GLN A 48 13.22 11.94 -12.35
CA GLN A 48 12.02 12.27 -13.12
C GLN A 48 11.44 13.65 -12.71
N HIS A 49 11.60 14.04 -11.46
CA HIS A 49 11.03 15.25 -10.87
C HIS A 49 12.10 16.10 -10.19
N PRO A 50 13.03 16.73 -10.93
CA PRO A 50 14.18 17.43 -10.35
C PRO A 50 13.83 18.62 -9.45
N ASN A 51 12.63 19.19 -9.62
CA ASN A 51 12.13 20.31 -8.80
C ASN A 51 11.26 19.84 -7.63
N THR A 52 11.29 18.56 -7.28
CA THR A 52 10.52 18.04 -6.14
C THR A 52 11.03 18.61 -4.83
N SER A 53 10.13 18.79 -3.88
CA SER A 53 10.47 19.14 -2.51
C SER A 53 10.16 17.96 -1.58
N ALA A 54 10.93 17.82 -0.53
CA ALA A 54 10.69 16.87 0.54
C ALA A 54 10.46 17.62 1.85
N LEU A 55 9.58 17.10 2.68
CA LEU A 55 9.38 17.62 4.02
C LEU A 55 10.65 17.37 4.85
N ASP A 56 11.22 18.46 5.37
CA ASP A 56 12.27 18.35 6.38
C ASP A 56 11.63 17.95 7.71
N THR A 57 11.88 16.74 8.14
CA THR A 57 11.37 16.22 9.41
C THR A 57 12.21 16.66 10.62
N GLY A 58 13.34 17.33 10.39
CA GLY A 58 14.33 17.65 11.45
C GLY A 58 15.02 16.38 12.00
N LEU A 59 14.74 15.21 11.46
CA LEU A 59 15.37 13.95 11.84
C LEU A 59 16.60 13.73 10.97
N SER A 60 17.77 14.00 11.54
CA SER A 60 19.05 13.69 10.89
C SER A 60 19.54 12.33 11.35
N GLY A 61 19.90 11.47 10.38
CA GLY A 61 20.50 10.17 10.66
C GLY A 61 19.97 9.07 9.74
N PRO A 62 20.61 7.90 9.71
CA PRO A 62 20.13 6.77 8.96
C PRO A 62 18.76 6.32 9.47
N ALA A 63 17.90 5.84 8.56
CA ALA A 63 16.63 5.26 8.94
C ALA A 63 16.85 4.16 10.00
N PRO A 64 16.00 4.10 11.04
CA PRO A 64 16.16 3.07 12.05
C PRO A 64 16.13 1.67 11.43
N ASP A 65 17.01 0.78 11.85
CA ASP A 65 17.02 -0.65 11.46
C ASP A 65 15.69 -1.38 11.71
N SER A 66 14.76 -0.73 12.39
CA SER A 66 13.44 -1.27 12.70
C SER A 66 12.64 -1.67 11.46
N TYR A 67 12.75 -0.92 10.35
CA TYR A 67 12.08 -1.27 9.11
C TYR A 67 12.74 -2.47 8.42
N LEU A 68 14.06 -2.51 8.37
CA LEU A 68 14.78 -3.66 7.83
C LEU A 68 14.45 -4.93 8.61
N ARG A 69 14.46 -4.85 9.95
CA ARG A 69 14.06 -5.98 10.81
C ARG A 69 12.60 -6.39 10.58
N TYR A 70 11.70 -5.42 10.37
CA TYR A 70 10.31 -5.74 10.08
C TYR A 70 10.19 -6.56 8.80
N TYR A 71 10.89 -6.21 7.74
CA TYR A 71 10.84 -6.94 6.46
C TYR A 71 11.56 -8.29 6.50
N THR A 72 12.56 -8.46 7.35
CA THR A 72 13.29 -9.72 7.52
C THR A 72 12.68 -10.67 8.54
N ASP A 73 11.77 -10.20 9.41
CA ASP A 73 11.05 -11.02 10.38
C ASP A 73 9.83 -11.68 9.70
N ALA A 74 9.68 -12.98 9.84
CA ALA A 74 8.53 -13.71 9.31
C ALA A 74 7.18 -13.31 9.96
N ARG A 75 7.21 -12.67 11.12
CA ARG A 75 6.00 -12.20 11.81
C ARG A 75 5.40 -10.99 11.11
N SER A 76 4.10 -11.04 10.82
CA SER A 76 3.35 -9.95 10.20
C SER A 76 2.62 -9.13 11.25
N GLY A 77 2.67 -7.79 11.06
CA GLY A 77 1.96 -6.84 11.90
C GLY A 77 2.54 -6.69 13.32
N ARG A 78 2.29 -5.55 13.93
CA ARG A 78 2.79 -5.21 15.28
C ARG A 78 2.15 -6.06 16.37
N LEU A 79 0.88 -6.41 16.20
CA LEU A 79 0.09 -7.19 17.17
C LEU A 79 -0.06 -8.66 16.77
N GLY A 80 0.65 -9.09 15.74
CA GLY A 80 0.52 -10.42 15.16
C GLY A 80 -0.61 -10.49 14.14
N GLN A 81 -0.75 -11.64 13.53
CA GLN A 81 -1.71 -11.94 12.49
C GLN A 81 -2.82 -12.83 13.04
N THR A 82 -4.08 -12.44 12.86
CA THR A 82 -5.24 -13.23 13.29
C THR A 82 -5.81 -14.11 12.18
N ASN A 83 -5.66 -13.69 10.92
CA ASN A 83 -6.06 -14.46 9.75
C ASN A 83 -4.79 -14.88 9.02
N TYR A 84 -4.51 -16.15 9.02
CA TYR A 84 -3.35 -16.71 8.36
C TYR A 84 -3.76 -17.27 7.00
N ASP A 85 -3.03 -16.89 5.96
CA ASP A 85 -3.16 -17.40 4.62
C ASP A 85 -1.77 -17.84 4.15
N ASP A 86 -1.62 -19.10 3.83
CA ASP A 86 -0.34 -19.74 3.49
C ASP A 86 -0.11 -19.85 1.97
N ARG A 87 -1.02 -19.30 1.16
CA ARG A 87 -0.86 -19.30 -0.29
C ARG A 87 0.34 -18.50 -0.77
N LEU A 88 0.75 -17.52 0.02
CA LEU A 88 1.87 -16.62 -0.28
C LEU A 88 2.73 -16.41 0.95
N GLY A 89 3.96 -15.98 0.74
CA GLY A 89 4.88 -15.63 1.81
C GLY A 89 4.33 -14.49 2.69
N ALA A 90 4.63 -14.54 3.98
CA ALA A 90 4.32 -13.43 4.88
C ALA A 90 5.06 -12.17 4.42
N LYS A 91 4.39 -11.06 4.16
CA LYS A 91 4.95 -9.78 3.66
C LYS A 91 5.36 -9.78 2.18
N GLU A 92 4.87 -10.72 1.41
CA GLU A 92 5.04 -10.64 -0.02
C GLU A 92 4.34 -9.38 -0.57
N LEU A 93 5.04 -8.67 -1.45
CA LEU A 93 4.49 -7.46 -2.05
C LEU A 93 3.46 -7.83 -3.11
N MET A 94 2.31 -7.22 -2.99
CA MET A 94 1.15 -7.48 -3.84
C MET A 94 0.64 -6.19 -4.44
N LEU A 95 0.27 -6.23 -5.72
CA LEU A 95 -0.60 -5.23 -6.32
C LEU A 95 -2.05 -5.70 -6.16
N GLY A 96 -2.84 -4.96 -5.40
CA GLY A 96 -4.26 -5.26 -5.19
C GLY A 96 -5.16 -4.35 -6.03
N ILE A 97 -6.20 -4.92 -6.63
CA ILE A 97 -7.31 -4.17 -7.21
C ILE A 97 -8.60 -4.55 -6.52
N ASN A 98 -9.42 -3.56 -6.25
CA ASN A 98 -10.72 -3.71 -5.61
C ASN A 98 -11.82 -3.22 -6.56
N GLY A 99 -12.77 -4.07 -6.86
CA GLY A 99 -13.93 -3.77 -7.68
C GLY A 99 -15.21 -3.63 -6.83
N GLU A 100 -16.34 -3.62 -7.49
CA GLU A 100 -17.65 -3.52 -6.83
C GLU A 100 -18.07 -4.86 -6.21
N ALA A 101 -17.79 -5.97 -6.87
CA ALA A 101 -18.20 -7.31 -6.47
C ALA A 101 -17.05 -8.20 -5.99
N SER A 102 -15.82 -7.91 -6.38
CA SER A 102 -14.66 -8.77 -6.13
C SER A 102 -13.39 -7.98 -5.88
N ALA A 103 -12.35 -8.67 -5.43
CA ALA A 103 -10.99 -8.14 -5.33
C ALA A 103 -10.02 -9.15 -5.92
N ARG A 104 -8.92 -8.66 -6.50
CA ARG A 104 -7.85 -9.48 -7.04
C ARG A 104 -6.49 -8.93 -6.63
N ALA A 105 -5.52 -9.79 -6.42
CA ALA A 105 -4.17 -9.43 -6.08
C ALA A 105 -3.17 -10.15 -7.00
N TYR A 106 -2.10 -9.45 -7.35
CA TYR A 106 -1.01 -9.93 -8.17
C TYR A 106 0.28 -9.87 -7.34
N ALA A 107 0.95 -11.00 -7.18
CA ALA A 107 2.25 -11.04 -6.50
C ALA A 107 3.30 -10.38 -7.40
N LEU A 108 4.04 -9.41 -6.85
CA LEU A 108 5.02 -8.65 -7.64
C LEU A 108 6.16 -9.54 -8.13
N GLU A 109 6.54 -10.57 -7.38
CA GLU A 109 7.57 -11.53 -7.80
C GLU A 109 7.20 -12.27 -9.10
N HIS A 110 5.90 -12.48 -9.37
CA HIS A 110 5.44 -13.09 -10.62
C HIS A 110 5.40 -12.09 -11.78
N LEU A 111 5.24 -10.81 -11.48
CA LEU A 111 5.30 -9.73 -12.48
C LEU A 111 6.74 -9.50 -12.96
N ASP A 112 7.71 -9.68 -12.07
CA ASP A 112 9.13 -9.50 -12.35
C ASP A 112 9.63 -10.38 -13.51
N ALA A 113 9.07 -11.60 -13.63
CA ALA A 113 9.43 -12.54 -14.68
C ALA A 113 8.83 -12.20 -16.06
N THR A 114 7.70 -11.51 -16.12
CA THR A 114 6.93 -11.24 -17.35
C THR A 114 6.81 -9.77 -17.69
N GLY A 115 7.00 -8.87 -16.72
CA GLY A 115 6.88 -7.42 -16.85
C GLY A 115 5.45 -6.92 -17.09
N VAL A 116 4.60 -7.72 -17.73
CA VAL A 116 3.22 -7.35 -18.10
C VAL A 116 2.29 -8.55 -18.03
N ILE A 117 1.14 -8.38 -17.39
CA ILE A 117 0.04 -9.34 -17.40
C ILE A 117 -1.17 -8.68 -18.05
N ASN A 118 -1.75 -9.32 -19.07
CA ASN A 118 -3.07 -8.99 -19.58
C ASN A 118 -4.10 -9.88 -18.90
N ASP A 119 -5.12 -9.28 -18.30
CA ASP A 119 -6.17 -9.98 -17.57
C ASP A 119 -7.51 -9.29 -17.78
N GLU A 120 -8.58 -9.91 -17.30
CA GLU A 120 -9.92 -9.35 -17.26
C GLU A 120 -10.39 -9.31 -15.81
N PHE A 121 -10.87 -8.14 -15.36
CA PHE A 121 -11.40 -7.94 -14.02
C PHE A 121 -12.78 -7.30 -14.09
N GLU A 122 -13.80 -8.00 -13.56
CA GLU A 122 -15.21 -7.58 -13.60
C GLU A 122 -15.69 -7.20 -15.00
N GLY A 123 -15.32 -8.02 -16.01
CA GLY A 123 -15.71 -7.81 -17.41
C GLY A 123 -14.97 -6.68 -18.13
N ARG A 124 -13.94 -6.12 -17.51
CA ARG A 124 -13.09 -5.06 -18.10
C ARG A 124 -11.69 -5.60 -18.37
N PRO A 125 -11.16 -5.43 -19.58
CA PRO A 125 -9.77 -5.77 -19.87
C PRO A 125 -8.86 -4.83 -19.09
N ILE A 126 -7.86 -5.40 -18.42
CA ILE A 126 -6.86 -4.69 -17.65
C ILE A 126 -5.46 -5.12 -18.06
N VAL A 127 -4.51 -4.23 -17.87
CA VAL A 127 -3.08 -4.50 -18.00
C VAL A 127 -2.43 -4.22 -16.66
N VAL A 128 -1.72 -5.21 -16.13
CA VAL A 128 -0.89 -5.06 -14.96
C VAL A 128 0.55 -5.01 -15.43
N ALA A 129 1.23 -3.92 -15.16
CA ALA A 129 2.62 -3.73 -15.55
C ALA A 129 3.46 -3.38 -14.33
N PHE A 130 4.66 -3.93 -14.30
CA PHE A 130 5.66 -3.67 -13.27
C PHE A 130 6.98 -3.31 -13.95
N ASN A 131 7.57 -2.23 -13.50
CA ASN A 131 8.90 -1.80 -13.95
C ASN A 131 9.89 -2.01 -12.80
N VAL A 132 10.90 -2.82 -13.05
CA VAL A 132 11.99 -3.11 -12.12
C VAL A 132 13.09 -2.07 -12.26
#